data_ed38ea60b1f3928a9b62b48a37c15e21
#
_entry.id   ed38ea60b1f3928a9b62b48a37c15e21
#
_cell.length_a   1.000
_cell.length_b   1.000
_cell.length_c   1.000
_cell.angle_alpha   90.00
_cell.angle_beta   90.00
_cell.angle_gamma   90.00
#
_symmetry.space_group_name_H-M   'P 1'
#
loop_
_entity.id
_entity.type
_entity.pdbx_description
1 polymer ?
#
loop_
_entity_poly.entity_id
_entity_poly.type
_entity_poly.pdbx_seq_one_letter_code
_entity_poly.pdbx_strand_id
1 'polypeptide(L)'
;MAAMVCLLGSLVASAAPPPKVVYVRCGKLIYDAEKPPIAQAVVVITDGKVTAVGKDIPAPAGAEQIDLSSYTVTPGFVDAHIHIWSGPFGQAVSEPLAALRGSKAMSYALSSGVVGARVLATQGFIDVALKDAIEDGTIPGPHLVPAAHAITIPGGHGDFFPAPPYMPMEDFYTPMHGFINSPADAEKAVHLQIKYGARVIKVLASGGVLSPLDSPTSEQVSLEELRAIVQEAHMGHVKVAAHAENIRSIRSSLEAGVDSLEHGSELDQAAADFMKSHNIVMVPTVFVVDESVANGQKMHFPEYVITKITALAKTHFPSFQLALHTGVTIAAGSDHSYAPGTGTVRDEMITEVKYGMTPQQALVSGTKTSAALLGLEQLGTIEAGKEGDLVAVEGDPLSDIHALEKVRAVLFQGRSVTPANRQ
;
A
#
# COMPACT_ATOMS: atom_id res chain seq x y z
N MET A 1 16.56 -21.37 67.07
CA MET A 1 15.64 -22.12 66.22
C MET A 1 14.62 -21.10 65.56
N ALA A 2 14.83 -20.67 64.34
CA ALA A 2 13.92 -19.80 63.61
C ALA A 2 13.12 -20.67 62.67
N ALA A 3 11.80 -20.69 62.82
CA ALA A 3 10.90 -21.43 61.97
C ALA A 3 10.62 -20.60 60.70
N MET A 4 11.00 -21.16 59.55
CA MET A 4 10.73 -20.61 58.21
C MET A 4 9.33 -21.06 57.78
N VAL A 5 8.36 -20.12 57.77
CA VAL A 5 7.01 -20.36 57.27
C VAL A 5 7.06 -20.20 55.75
N CYS A 6 6.94 -21.31 55.00
CA CYS A 6 6.70 -21.30 53.55
C CYS A 6 5.23 -20.98 53.27
N LEU A 7 4.95 -19.77 52.78
CA LEU A 7 3.66 -19.42 52.16
C LEU A 7 3.63 -20.03 50.74
N LEU A 8 2.90 -21.12 50.56
CA LEU A 8 2.49 -21.63 49.28
C LEU A 8 1.39 -20.72 48.73
N GLY A 9 1.76 -19.76 47.89
CA GLY A 9 0.83 -18.97 47.11
C GLY A 9 0.22 -19.83 46.00
N SER A 10 -1.06 -20.14 46.11
CA SER A 10 -1.83 -20.77 45.02
C SER A 10 -1.91 -19.80 43.83
N LEU A 11 -1.18 -20.08 42.77
CA LEU A 11 -1.39 -19.45 41.48
C LEU A 11 -2.77 -19.86 40.96
N VAL A 12 -3.77 -19.00 41.11
CA VAL A 12 -5.04 -19.13 40.43
C VAL A 12 -4.75 -18.81 38.96
N ALA A 13 -4.66 -19.83 38.12
CA ALA A 13 -4.63 -19.66 36.67
C ALA A 13 -5.93 -18.98 36.28
N SER A 14 -5.88 -17.71 35.92
CA SER A 14 -7.00 -17.01 35.29
C SER A 14 -7.33 -17.72 33.97
N ALA A 15 -8.53 -18.26 33.85
CA ALA A 15 -8.96 -18.83 32.59
C ALA A 15 -8.94 -17.73 31.53
N ALA A 16 -8.38 -18.03 30.36
CA ALA A 16 -8.42 -17.09 29.22
C ALA A 16 -9.88 -16.74 28.93
N PRO A 17 -10.18 -15.48 28.56
CA PRO A 17 -11.53 -15.10 28.17
C PRO A 17 -12.02 -16.01 27.03
N PRO A 18 -13.31 -16.28 26.94
CA PRO A 18 -13.85 -17.10 25.85
C PRO A 18 -13.56 -16.44 24.49
N PRO A 19 -13.30 -17.21 23.42
CA PRO A 19 -13.00 -16.68 22.11
C PRO A 19 -14.14 -15.80 21.61
N LYS A 20 -13.80 -14.65 21.00
CA LYS A 20 -14.80 -13.80 20.34
C LYS A 20 -15.15 -14.40 18.99
N VAL A 21 -16.39 -14.87 18.82
CA VAL A 21 -16.88 -15.45 17.57
C VAL A 21 -17.82 -14.46 16.88
N VAL A 22 -17.58 -14.19 15.60
CA VAL A 22 -18.42 -13.38 14.73
C VAL A 22 -18.93 -14.24 13.58
N TYR A 23 -20.23 -14.17 13.34
CA TYR A 23 -20.94 -14.91 12.29
C TYR A 23 -21.50 -13.93 11.27
N VAL A 24 -20.94 -13.91 10.06
CA VAL A 24 -21.28 -12.95 9.01
C VAL A 24 -22.09 -13.64 7.92
N ARG A 25 -23.31 -13.16 7.67
CA ARG A 25 -24.14 -13.59 6.54
C ARG A 25 -23.91 -12.68 5.35
N CYS A 26 -23.56 -13.24 4.19
CA CYS A 26 -23.26 -12.52 2.96
C CYS A 26 -24.31 -12.84 1.89
N GLY A 27 -24.80 -11.82 1.15
CA GLY A 27 -25.67 -12.07 0.00
C GLY A 27 -24.91 -12.75 -1.13
N LYS A 28 -23.74 -12.22 -1.46
CA LYS A 28 -22.75 -12.79 -2.37
C LYS A 28 -21.38 -12.66 -1.73
N LEU A 29 -20.56 -13.70 -1.77
CA LEU A 29 -19.20 -13.69 -1.24
C LEU A 29 -18.19 -13.93 -2.38
N ILE A 30 -17.34 -12.95 -2.64
CA ILE A 30 -16.15 -13.07 -3.47
C ILE A 30 -14.98 -13.37 -2.52
N TYR A 31 -14.83 -14.63 -2.13
CA TYR A 31 -13.78 -15.03 -1.17
C TYR A 31 -12.38 -15.05 -1.76
N ASP A 32 -12.28 -15.26 -3.06
CA ASP A 32 -11.09 -15.15 -3.92
C ASP A 32 -11.57 -14.67 -5.28
N ALA A 33 -11.06 -13.52 -5.77
CA ALA A 33 -11.53 -12.94 -7.02
C ALA A 33 -11.23 -13.83 -8.26
N GLU A 34 -10.32 -14.80 -8.14
CA GLU A 34 -10.03 -15.79 -9.20
C GLU A 34 -10.96 -17.00 -9.17
N LYS A 35 -11.85 -17.10 -8.18
CA LYS A 35 -12.77 -18.24 -8.00
C LYS A 35 -14.22 -17.82 -8.19
N PRO A 36 -15.11 -18.74 -8.55
CA PRO A 36 -16.55 -18.46 -8.59
C PRO A 36 -17.07 -17.97 -7.22
N PRO A 37 -17.83 -16.88 -7.16
CA PRO A 37 -18.38 -16.40 -5.90
C PRO A 37 -19.43 -17.34 -5.32
N ILE A 38 -19.65 -17.27 -4.01
CA ILE A 38 -20.64 -18.09 -3.29
C ILE A 38 -21.85 -17.21 -2.97
N ALA A 39 -23.03 -17.55 -3.49
CA ALA A 39 -24.29 -16.89 -3.13
C ALA A 39 -24.78 -17.36 -1.77
N GLN A 40 -25.35 -16.44 -0.96
CA GLN A 40 -25.87 -16.71 0.37
C GLN A 40 -24.87 -17.43 1.26
N ALA A 41 -23.65 -16.90 1.29
CA ALA A 41 -22.53 -17.47 2.04
C ALA A 41 -22.52 -17.02 3.49
N VAL A 42 -21.79 -17.78 4.28
CA VAL A 42 -21.46 -17.48 5.67
C VAL A 42 -19.94 -17.44 5.84
N VAL A 43 -19.46 -16.48 6.61
CA VAL A 43 -18.08 -16.42 7.10
C VAL A 43 -18.12 -16.45 8.63
N VAL A 44 -17.37 -17.37 9.23
CA VAL A 44 -17.19 -17.42 10.69
C VAL A 44 -15.79 -16.92 11.01
N ILE A 45 -15.71 -15.96 11.92
CA ILE A 45 -14.44 -15.34 12.36
C ILE A 45 -14.31 -15.61 13.86
N THR A 46 -13.16 -16.15 14.29
CA THR A 46 -12.85 -16.39 15.70
C THR A 46 -11.55 -15.70 16.05
N ASP A 47 -11.59 -14.82 17.05
CA ASP A 47 -10.42 -14.04 17.50
C ASP A 47 -9.69 -13.33 16.34
N GLY A 48 -10.46 -12.71 15.45
CA GLY A 48 -9.97 -11.95 14.31
C GLY A 48 -9.63 -12.76 13.06
N LYS A 49 -9.61 -14.10 13.13
CA LYS A 49 -9.27 -14.96 12.00
C LYS A 49 -10.48 -15.73 11.45
N VAL A 50 -10.52 -15.87 10.15
CA VAL A 50 -11.52 -16.71 9.48
C VAL A 50 -11.33 -18.17 9.89
N THR A 51 -12.39 -18.79 10.39
CA THR A 51 -12.37 -20.21 10.80
C THR A 51 -13.24 -21.10 9.93
N ALA A 52 -14.26 -20.54 9.26
CA ALA A 52 -15.07 -21.27 8.30
C ALA A 52 -15.66 -20.33 7.23
N VAL A 53 -15.79 -20.84 6.00
CA VAL A 53 -16.42 -20.18 4.85
C VAL A 53 -17.26 -21.19 4.10
N GLY A 54 -18.49 -20.87 3.77
CA GLY A 54 -19.36 -21.77 2.98
C GLY A 54 -20.83 -21.40 3.01
N LYS A 55 -21.66 -22.37 2.63
CA LYS A 55 -23.13 -22.29 2.76
C LYS A 55 -23.58 -23.16 3.95
N ASP A 56 -24.76 -22.85 4.47
CA ASP A 56 -25.45 -23.67 5.47
C ASP A 56 -24.62 -23.98 6.73
N ILE A 57 -23.68 -23.12 7.08
CA ILE A 57 -22.88 -23.20 8.31
C ILE A 57 -23.78 -22.72 9.45
N PRO A 58 -24.06 -23.53 10.50
CA PRO A 58 -24.86 -23.08 11.62
C PRO A 58 -24.11 -22.01 12.45
N ALA A 59 -24.87 -21.05 12.96
CA ALA A 59 -24.27 -20.02 13.81
C ALA A 59 -23.80 -20.66 15.13
N PRO A 60 -22.51 -20.47 15.52
CA PRO A 60 -22.05 -20.93 16.81
C PRO A 60 -22.80 -20.27 17.96
N ALA A 61 -23.02 -21.01 19.05
CA ALA A 61 -23.69 -20.46 20.22
C ALA A 61 -22.94 -19.25 20.79
N GLY A 62 -23.66 -18.14 21.02
CA GLY A 62 -23.08 -16.90 21.54
C GLY A 62 -22.30 -16.07 20.52
N ALA A 63 -22.27 -16.46 19.24
CA ALA A 63 -21.61 -15.67 18.20
C ALA A 63 -22.33 -14.32 17.98
N GLU A 64 -21.53 -13.24 17.83
CA GLU A 64 -22.02 -11.96 17.34
C GLU A 64 -22.48 -12.15 15.89
N GLN A 65 -23.70 -11.73 15.56
CA GLN A 65 -24.24 -11.90 14.21
C GLN A 65 -24.21 -10.57 13.44
N ILE A 66 -23.60 -10.60 12.26
CA ILE A 66 -23.55 -9.47 11.32
C ILE A 66 -24.28 -9.87 10.04
N ASP A 67 -25.33 -9.13 9.70
CA ASP A 67 -26.15 -9.40 8.52
C ASP A 67 -25.74 -8.49 7.34
N LEU A 68 -25.04 -9.09 6.38
CA LEU A 68 -24.64 -8.49 5.11
C LEU A 68 -25.33 -9.19 3.92
N SER A 69 -26.49 -9.82 4.16
CA SER A 69 -27.21 -10.61 3.14
C SER A 69 -27.73 -9.78 1.95
N SER A 70 -27.77 -8.45 2.08
CA SER A 70 -28.14 -7.54 0.98
C SER A 70 -26.93 -7.05 0.15
N TYR A 71 -25.71 -7.48 0.50
CA TYR A 71 -24.47 -6.93 -0.08
C TYR A 71 -23.59 -8.02 -0.70
N THR A 72 -22.69 -7.58 -1.59
CA THR A 72 -21.55 -8.39 -2.01
C THR A 72 -20.39 -8.13 -1.04
N VAL A 73 -19.82 -9.21 -0.51
CA VAL A 73 -18.69 -9.17 0.41
C VAL A 73 -17.43 -9.61 -0.33
N THR A 74 -16.35 -8.85 -0.18
CA THR A 74 -15.02 -9.10 -0.76
C THR A 74 -13.97 -9.15 0.35
N PRO A 75 -12.76 -9.66 0.10
CA PRO A 75 -11.61 -9.39 0.95
C PRO A 75 -11.41 -7.88 1.12
N GLY A 76 -10.85 -7.46 2.23
CA GLY A 76 -10.38 -6.08 2.39
C GLY A 76 -9.35 -5.71 1.31
N PHE A 77 -9.33 -4.44 0.91
CA PHE A 77 -8.45 -3.95 -0.15
C PHE A 77 -7.04 -3.74 0.38
N VAL A 78 -6.05 -3.94 -0.50
CA VAL A 78 -4.62 -3.72 -0.20
C VAL A 78 -4.05 -2.73 -1.21
N ASP A 79 -3.47 -1.65 -0.72
CA ASP A 79 -2.88 -0.59 -1.54
C ASP A 79 -1.36 -0.75 -1.59
N ALA A 80 -0.81 -1.03 -2.77
CA ALA A 80 0.61 -1.30 -2.94
C ALA A 80 1.49 -0.05 -2.99
N HIS A 81 0.91 1.15 -3.06
CA HIS A 81 1.66 2.41 -3.17
C HIS A 81 0.86 3.57 -2.58
N ILE A 82 1.23 3.98 -1.38
CA ILE A 82 0.69 5.19 -0.75
C ILE A 82 1.80 6.07 -0.21
N HIS A 83 1.44 7.33 0.04
CA HIS A 83 2.28 8.29 0.75
C HIS A 83 1.56 8.83 1.99
N ILE A 84 2.32 9.32 2.97
CA ILE A 84 1.77 10.04 4.12
C ILE A 84 2.21 11.49 3.99
N TRP A 85 1.48 12.22 3.14
CA TRP A 85 1.70 13.65 2.95
C TRP A 85 1.09 14.44 4.10
N SER A 86 1.88 15.26 4.71
CA SER A 86 1.49 15.94 5.94
C SER A 86 1.07 17.41 5.76
N GLY A 87 1.22 17.98 4.56
CA GLY A 87 0.94 19.39 4.29
C GLY A 87 0.50 19.66 2.86
N PRO A 88 0.06 20.90 2.58
CA PRO A 88 -0.13 21.36 1.21
C PRO A 88 1.16 21.21 0.41
N PHE A 89 1.03 21.00 -0.90
CA PHE A 89 2.14 20.79 -1.82
C PHE A 89 3.27 21.84 -1.61
N GLY A 90 4.49 21.36 -1.41
CA GLY A 90 5.67 22.20 -1.22
C GLY A 90 5.81 22.89 0.14
N GLN A 91 4.94 22.58 1.12
CA GLN A 91 5.06 23.13 2.47
C GLN A 91 5.63 22.11 3.45
N ALA A 92 6.74 22.45 4.09
CA ALA A 92 7.27 21.67 5.19
C ALA A 92 6.32 21.74 6.40
N VAL A 93 6.03 20.60 6.99
CA VAL A 93 5.25 20.48 8.23
C VAL A 93 6.15 19.86 9.30
N SER A 94 5.94 20.23 10.56
CA SER A 94 6.68 19.54 11.63
C SER A 94 6.31 18.06 11.70
N GLU A 95 7.28 17.20 11.99
CA GLU A 95 7.08 15.75 12.11
C GLU A 95 5.94 15.35 13.05
N PRO A 96 5.79 15.98 14.26
CA PRO A 96 4.64 15.69 15.12
C PRO A 96 3.28 15.99 14.47
N LEU A 97 3.17 17.08 13.70
CA LEU A 97 1.92 17.41 12.99
C LEU A 97 1.69 16.43 11.83
N ALA A 98 2.76 16.04 11.14
CA ALA A 98 2.72 15.02 10.09
C ALA A 98 2.22 13.67 10.62
N ALA A 99 2.72 13.22 11.77
CA ALA A 99 2.28 11.98 12.41
C ALA A 99 0.79 12.03 12.80
N LEU A 100 0.31 13.14 13.36
CA LEU A 100 -1.11 13.32 13.70
C LEU A 100 -2.01 13.29 12.46
N ARG A 101 -1.58 13.93 11.36
CA ARG A 101 -2.31 13.88 10.08
C ARG A 101 -2.27 12.49 9.47
N GLY A 102 -1.12 11.82 9.55
CA GLY A 102 -0.95 10.43 9.14
C GLY A 102 -1.87 9.47 9.88
N SER A 103 -2.02 9.63 11.21
CA SER A 103 -2.98 8.86 11.99
C SER A 103 -4.43 9.02 11.48
N LYS A 104 -4.83 10.25 11.17
CA LYS A 104 -6.16 10.51 10.58
C LYS A 104 -6.30 9.87 9.20
N ALA A 105 -5.26 9.94 8.38
CA ALA A 105 -5.24 9.33 7.05
C ALA A 105 -5.37 7.80 7.12
N MET A 106 -4.65 7.15 8.04
CA MET A 106 -4.73 5.69 8.25
C MET A 106 -6.11 5.25 8.75
N SER A 107 -6.72 6.02 9.65
CA SER A 107 -8.10 5.78 10.07
C SER A 107 -9.10 5.90 8.90
N TYR A 108 -8.89 6.88 8.00
CA TYR A 108 -9.70 7.04 6.81
C TYR A 108 -9.46 5.90 5.80
N ALA A 109 -8.21 5.47 5.59
CA ALA A 109 -7.89 4.33 4.75
C ALA A 109 -8.65 3.07 5.20
N LEU A 110 -8.56 2.73 6.50
CA LEU A 110 -9.25 1.58 7.07
C LEU A 110 -10.78 1.70 6.90
N SER A 111 -11.36 2.87 7.20
CA SER A 111 -12.80 3.11 7.05
C SER A 111 -13.26 3.11 5.58
N SER A 112 -12.33 3.26 4.64
CA SER A 112 -12.56 3.13 3.20
C SER A 112 -12.47 1.70 2.69
N GLY A 113 -12.16 0.73 3.56
CA GLY A 113 -12.03 -0.68 3.22
C GLY A 113 -10.60 -1.14 2.92
N VAL A 114 -9.60 -0.29 3.12
CA VAL A 114 -8.19 -0.63 2.95
C VAL A 114 -7.68 -1.27 4.24
N VAL A 115 -7.30 -2.54 4.18
CA VAL A 115 -6.85 -3.34 5.33
C VAL A 115 -5.34 -3.58 5.34
N GLY A 116 -4.67 -3.32 4.23
CA GLY A 116 -3.21 -3.36 4.11
C GLY A 116 -2.71 -2.26 3.18
N ALA A 117 -1.56 -1.66 3.48
CA ALA A 117 -0.97 -0.62 2.65
C ALA A 117 0.56 -0.58 2.74
N ARG A 118 1.22 -0.29 1.61
CA ARG A 118 2.66 -0.07 1.53
C ARG A 118 2.94 1.43 1.40
N VAL A 119 3.60 1.98 2.42
CA VAL A 119 3.98 3.40 2.43
C VAL A 119 5.34 3.58 1.78
N LEU A 120 5.40 4.24 0.64
CA LEU A 120 6.61 4.38 -0.17
C LEU A 120 7.22 5.78 -0.09
N ALA A 121 7.55 6.20 1.05
CA ALA A 121 8.33 7.32 1.55
C ALA A 121 7.58 8.16 2.58
N THR A 122 8.29 8.46 3.65
CA THR A 122 7.91 9.50 4.63
C THR A 122 9.16 10.21 5.11
N GLN A 123 8.97 11.34 5.78
CA GLN A 123 10.03 11.97 6.55
C GLN A 123 9.99 11.50 8.01
N GLY A 124 11.11 11.56 8.72
CA GLY A 124 11.17 11.33 10.17
C GLY A 124 10.65 9.97 10.64
N PHE A 125 10.67 8.93 9.80
CA PHE A 125 10.18 7.58 10.13
C PHE A 125 8.72 7.54 10.61
N ILE A 126 7.89 8.46 10.12
CA ILE A 126 6.48 8.59 10.54
C ILE A 126 5.68 7.33 10.22
N ASP A 127 5.92 6.71 9.07
CA ASP A 127 5.27 5.46 8.65
C ASP A 127 5.57 4.29 9.58
N VAL A 128 6.81 4.20 10.07
CA VAL A 128 7.22 3.22 11.08
C VAL A 128 6.49 3.45 12.40
N ALA A 129 6.46 4.72 12.87
CA ALA A 129 5.74 5.08 14.09
C ALA A 129 4.24 4.80 14.00
N LEU A 130 3.63 5.07 12.83
CA LEU A 130 2.21 4.76 12.60
C LEU A 130 1.96 3.25 12.56
N LYS A 131 2.85 2.47 11.93
CA LYS A 131 2.76 1.00 11.94
C LYS A 131 2.76 0.49 13.37
N ASP A 132 3.73 0.91 14.18
CA ASP A 132 3.85 0.44 15.57
C ASP A 132 2.62 0.85 16.41
N ALA A 133 2.12 2.08 16.24
CA ALA A 133 0.91 2.56 16.92
C ALA A 133 -0.38 1.86 16.48
N ILE A 134 -0.46 1.37 15.24
CA ILE A 134 -1.58 0.55 14.76
C ILE A 134 -1.48 -0.86 15.34
N GLU A 135 -0.28 -1.47 15.34
CA GLU A 135 -0.06 -2.82 15.83
C GLU A 135 -0.30 -2.95 17.34
N ASP A 136 0.03 -1.93 18.14
CA ASP A 136 -0.25 -1.90 19.57
C ASP A 136 -1.68 -1.41 19.92
N GLY A 137 -2.46 -1.00 18.91
CA GLY A 137 -3.85 -0.54 19.08
C GLY A 137 -3.99 0.89 19.58
N THR A 138 -2.93 1.68 19.62
CA THR A 138 -2.97 3.12 20.00
C THR A 138 -3.83 3.93 19.03
N ILE A 139 -3.76 3.62 17.71
CA ILE A 139 -4.57 4.24 16.68
C ILE A 139 -5.20 3.19 15.76
N PRO A 140 -6.37 3.45 15.15
CA PRO A 140 -6.91 2.59 14.10
C PRO A 140 -6.18 2.81 12.77
N GLY A 141 -5.95 1.73 12.02
CA GLY A 141 -5.35 1.78 10.68
C GLY A 141 -5.22 0.40 10.06
N PRO A 142 -4.83 0.32 8.77
CA PRO A 142 -4.54 -0.92 8.07
C PRO A 142 -3.18 -1.51 8.50
N HIS A 143 -2.91 -2.77 8.14
CA HIS A 143 -1.57 -3.32 8.24
C HIS A 143 -0.61 -2.53 7.35
N LEU A 144 0.46 -1.93 7.91
CA LEU A 144 1.40 -1.10 7.16
C LEU A 144 2.71 -1.83 6.86
N VAL A 145 3.21 -1.61 5.63
CA VAL A 145 4.56 -1.98 5.19
C VAL A 145 5.34 -0.69 4.91
N PRO A 146 6.11 -0.18 5.88
CA PRO A 146 6.80 1.11 5.78
C PRO A 146 8.11 1.01 5.01
N ALA A 147 8.41 2.04 4.20
CA ALA A 147 9.71 2.21 3.53
C ALA A 147 10.66 3.17 4.28
N ALA A 148 10.16 3.91 5.25
CA ALA A 148 10.88 5.02 5.87
C ALA A 148 11.24 6.11 4.82
N HIS A 149 12.50 6.58 4.75
CA HIS A 149 12.90 7.53 3.72
C HIS A 149 13.12 6.84 2.37
N ALA A 150 12.62 7.43 1.28
CA ALA A 150 13.02 6.99 -0.05
C ALA A 150 14.50 7.30 -0.30
N ILE A 151 15.18 6.42 -1.03
CA ILE A 151 16.56 6.64 -1.47
C ILE A 151 16.53 7.47 -2.74
N THR A 152 17.24 8.60 -2.73
CA THR A 152 17.29 9.60 -3.82
C THR A 152 18.63 10.31 -3.85
N ILE A 153 18.78 11.24 -4.79
CA ILE A 153 19.96 12.14 -4.88
C ILE A 153 19.59 13.58 -4.52
N PRO A 154 20.53 14.41 -4.06
CA PRO A 154 20.30 15.85 -3.91
C PRO A 154 19.84 16.48 -5.23
N GLY A 155 18.76 17.26 -5.18
CA GLY A 155 18.12 17.86 -6.36
C GLY A 155 17.27 16.89 -7.20
N GLY A 156 17.13 15.64 -6.76
CA GLY A 156 16.34 14.61 -7.42
C GLY A 156 14.87 14.59 -7.02
N HIS A 157 14.15 13.58 -7.54
CA HIS A 157 12.76 13.34 -7.16
C HIS A 157 12.69 13.01 -5.66
N GLY A 158 11.73 13.61 -4.97
CA GLY A 158 11.64 13.50 -3.51
C GLY A 158 12.43 14.58 -2.73
N ASP A 159 13.37 15.30 -3.36
CA ASP A 159 14.06 16.44 -2.76
C ASP A 159 13.35 17.77 -3.07
N PHE A 160 12.08 17.86 -2.75
CA PHE A 160 11.28 19.06 -2.93
C PHE A 160 10.84 19.71 -1.62
N PHE A 161 11.19 19.13 -0.48
CA PHE A 161 11.00 19.74 0.81
C PHE A 161 12.30 20.42 1.25
N PRO A 162 12.23 21.69 1.69
CA PRO A 162 13.40 22.31 2.28
C PRO A 162 13.83 21.54 3.54
N ALA A 163 15.13 21.48 3.77
CA ALA A 163 15.64 20.97 5.04
C ALA A 163 14.92 21.66 6.21
N PRO A 164 14.61 20.95 7.30
CA PRO A 164 14.02 21.55 8.48
C PRO A 164 14.86 22.75 8.92
N PRO A 165 14.25 23.91 9.26
CA PRO A 165 15.02 25.14 9.52
C PRO A 165 15.95 25.07 10.74
N TYR A 166 15.82 24.03 11.56
CA TYR A 166 16.67 23.74 12.71
C TYR A 166 17.82 22.74 12.38
N MET A 167 17.89 22.25 11.15
CA MET A 167 18.89 21.25 10.74
C MET A 167 19.86 21.86 9.73
N PRO A 168 21.18 21.80 9.98
CA PRO A 168 22.18 22.17 8.99
C PRO A 168 22.03 21.35 7.70
N MET A 169 22.30 21.97 6.55
CA MET A 169 22.16 21.32 5.23
C MET A 169 23.04 20.05 5.11
N GLU A 170 24.27 20.09 5.66
CA GLU A 170 25.19 18.96 5.70
C GLU A 170 24.66 17.77 6.51
N ASP A 171 23.80 18.02 7.51
CA ASP A 171 23.19 16.98 8.32
C ASP A 171 21.92 16.41 7.65
N PHE A 172 21.31 17.17 6.74
CA PHE A 172 20.10 16.75 6.02
C PHE A 172 20.41 15.86 4.81
N TYR A 173 21.37 16.24 3.96
CA TYR A 173 21.73 15.47 2.76
C TYR A 173 22.65 14.29 3.10
N THR A 174 22.11 13.31 3.80
CA THR A 174 22.86 12.14 4.28
C THR A 174 22.09 10.83 4.00
N PRO A 175 22.76 9.68 4.01
CA PRO A 175 22.10 8.37 3.90
C PRO A 175 21.03 8.10 4.96
N MET A 176 21.07 8.78 6.12
CA MET A 176 20.02 8.71 7.14
C MET A 176 18.67 9.18 6.59
N HIS A 177 18.68 10.24 5.79
CA HIS A 177 17.49 10.82 5.17
C HIS A 177 17.27 10.33 3.73
N GLY A 178 17.97 9.25 3.34
CA GLY A 178 17.82 8.63 2.02
C GLY A 178 18.69 9.25 0.91
N PHE A 179 19.50 10.28 1.19
CA PHE A 179 20.32 10.91 0.14
C PHE A 179 21.62 10.16 -0.10
N ILE A 180 21.88 9.83 -1.37
CA ILE A 180 23.07 9.09 -1.80
C ILE A 180 23.81 9.83 -2.92
N ASN A 181 25.13 9.59 -3.02
CA ASN A 181 26.00 10.08 -4.10
C ASN A 181 27.06 9.03 -4.50
N SER A 182 26.93 7.82 -4.02
CA SER A 182 27.84 6.71 -4.30
C SER A 182 27.20 5.36 -3.92
N PRO A 183 27.71 4.23 -4.45
CA PRO A 183 27.29 2.90 -3.99
C PRO A 183 27.47 2.69 -2.48
N ALA A 184 28.53 3.24 -1.87
CA ALA A 184 28.77 3.15 -0.43
C ALA A 184 27.71 3.91 0.39
N ASP A 185 27.24 5.07 -0.10
CA ASP A 185 26.11 5.78 0.51
C ASP A 185 24.82 4.98 0.35
N ALA A 186 24.62 4.33 -0.80
CA ALA A 186 23.46 3.47 -1.07
C ALA A 186 23.40 2.31 -0.09
N GLU A 187 24.48 1.56 0.11
CA GLU A 187 24.59 0.50 1.11
C GLU A 187 24.24 1.02 2.51
N LYS A 188 24.84 2.15 2.90
CA LYS A 188 24.61 2.78 4.20
C LYS A 188 23.16 3.23 4.37
N ALA A 189 22.53 3.80 3.31
CA ALA A 189 21.12 4.20 3.34
C ALA A 189 20.22 3.02 3.59
N VAL A 190 20.39 1.90 2.87
CA VAL A 190 19.62 0.66 3.06
C VAL A 190 19.72 0.16 4.50
N HIS A 191 20.94 0.04 5.03
CA HIS A 191 21.15 -0.40 6.42
C HIS A 191 20.45 0.49 7.45
N LEU A 192 20.47 1.82 7.22
CA LEU A 192 19.84 2.78 8.13
C LEU A 192 18.31 2.68 8.06
N GLN A 193 17.71 2.61 6.85
CA GLN A 193 16.26 2.46 6.74
C GLN A 193 15.79 1.15 7.41
N ILE A 194 16.45 0.01 7.14
CA ILE A 194 16.12 -1.28 7.77
C ILE A 194 16.30 -1.21 9.30
N LYS A 195 17.39 -0.64 9.79
CA LYS A 195 17.64 -0.48 11.23
C LYS A 195 16.50 0.27 11.92
N TYR A 196 15.96 1.29 11.29
CA TYR A 196 14.89 2.11 11.86
C TYR A 196 13.48 1.62 11.53
N GLY A 197 13.34 0.44 10.94
CA GLY A 197 12.06 -0.26 10.87
C GLY A 197 11.44 -0.39 9.48
N ALA A 198 12.13 0.04 8.41
CA ALA A 198 11.65 -0.20 7.05
C ALA A 198 11.45 -1.70 6.78
N ARG A 199 10.38 -2.03 6.06
CA ARG A 199 10.01 -3.37 5.60
C ARG A 199 10.05 -3.51 4.09
N VAL A 200 10.30 -2.42 3.41
CA VAL A 200 10.56 -2.30 1.97
C VAL A 200 11.54 -1.14 1.77
N ILE A 201 12.39 -1.22 0.77
CA ILE A 201 13.23 -0.10 0.35
C ILE A 201 12.59 0.56 -0.85
N LYS A 202 12.39 1.88 -0.81
CA LYS A 202 11.98 2.69 -1.96
C LYS A 202 13.19 3.40 -2.53
N VAL A 203 13.40 3.30 -3.84
CA VAL A 203 14.39 4.09 -4.57
C VAL A 203 13.72 4.91 -5.67
N LEU A 204 14.20 6.13 -5.89
CA LEU A 204 13.74 7.04 -6.93
C LEU A 204 14.78 7.03 -8.06
N ALA A 205 14.63 6.06 -8.99
CA ALA A 205 15.61 5.82 -10.06
C ALA A 205 15.53 6.86 -11.18
N SER A 206 14.39 7.54 -11.31
CA SER A 206 14.20 8.66 -12.26
C SER A 206 13.70 9.92 -11.57
N GLY A 207 13.76 11.03 -12.27
CA GLY A 207 12.99 12.21 -11.93
C GLY A 207 11.49 11.96 -12.06
N GLY A 208 10.67 12.88 -11.55
CA GLY A 208 9.24 12.73 -11.52
C GLY A 208 8.48 14.01 -11.86
N VAL A 209 7.17 13.93 -11.71
CA VAL A 209 6.24 15.02 -12.06
C VAL A 209 6.20 16.09 -10.99
N LEU A 210 6.17 15.69 -9.71
CA LEU A 210 5.90 16.61 -8.59
C LEU A 210 7.08 17.51 -8.22
N SER A 211 8.32 17.08 -8.42
CA SER A 211 9.51 17.83 -8.07
C SER A 211 9.79 18.96 -9.08
N PRO A 212 10.16 20.18 -8.63
CA PRO A 212 10.36 21.32 -9.52
C PRO A 212 11.69 21.31 -10.30
N LEU A 213 12.72 20.62 -9.79
CA LEU A 213 14.09 20.73 -10.28
C LEU A 213 14.52 19.58 -11.20
N ASP A 214 13.72 18.54 -11.32
CA ASP A 214 14.02 17.37 -12.14
C ASP A 214 13.01 17.16 -13.29
N SER A 215 13.17 16.08 -14.04
CA SER A 215 12.26 15.68 -15.13
C SER A 215 12.01 14.18 -15.09
N PRO A 216 10.79 13.70 -15.41
CA PRO A 216 10.54 12.27 -15.59
C PRO A 216 11.49 11.58 -16.58
N THR A 217 12.07 12.35 -17.50
CA THR A 217 13.02 11.84 -18.50
C THR A 217 14.47 11.73 -18.02
N SER A 218 14.79 12.21 -16.80
CA SER A 218 16.15 12.13 -16.23
C SER A 218 16.35 10.86 -15.43
N GLU A 219 17.49 10.19 -15.64
CA GLU A 219 18.01 9.17 -14.73
C GLU A 219 18.60 9.84 -13.51
N GLN A 220 18.43 9.27 -12.32
CA GLN A 220 18.91 9.87 -11.07
C GLN A 220 19.87 8.95 -10.30
N VAL A 221 19.63 7.66 -10.33
CA VAL A 221 20.45 6.68 -9.64
C VAL A 221 21.12 5.80 -10.69
N SER A 222 22.45 5.67 -10.60
CA SER A 222 23.23 4.84 -11.51
C SER A 222 22.91 3.35 -11.33
N LEU A 223 23.19 2.54 -12.33
CA LEU A 223 23.04 1.08 -12.24
C LEU A 223 23.88 0.47 -11.11
N GLU A 224 25.07 1.03 -10.83
CA GLU A 224 25.95 0.57 -9.75
C GLU A 224 25.33 0.83 -8.38
N GLU A 225 24.74 2.01 -8.18
CA GLU A 225 24.02 2.36 -6.94
C GLU A 225 22.75 1.53 -6.80
N LEU A 226 21.98 1.33 -7.88
CA LEU A 226 20.79 0.45 -7.86
C LEU A 226 21.15 -0.99 -7.46
N ARG A 227 22.25 -1.53 -8.00
CA ARG A 227 22.75 -2.87 -7.62
C ARG A 227 23.15 -2.94 -6.15
N ALA A 228 23.81 -1.91 -5.63
CA ALA A 228 24.16 -1.85 -4.22
C ALA A 228 22.92 -1.82 -3.33
N ILE A 229 21.90 -1.01 -3.68
CA ILE A 229 20.62 -0.96 -2.97
C ILE A 229 19.94 -2.34 -2.95
N VAL A 230 19.79 -2.97 -4.11
CA VAL A 230 19.10 -4.25 -4.24
C VAL A 230 19.84 -5.35 -3.50
N GLN A 231 21.16 -5.44 -3.65
CA GLN A 231 21.98 -6.43 -2.97
C GLN A 231 21.84 -6.34 -1.45
N GLU A 232 22.01 -5.15 -0.87
CA GLU A 232 21.93 -4.95 0.58
C GLU A 232 20.51 -5.18 1.12
N ALA A 233 19.48 -4.74 0.40
CA ALA A 233 18.10 -5.00 0.78
C ALA A 233 17.78 -6.49 0.78
N HIS A 234 18.17 -7.22 -0.27
CA HIS A 234 17.92 -8.66 -0.39
C HIS A 234 18.73 -9.49 0.62
N MET A 235 19.95 -9.06 0.98
CA MET A 235 20.69 -9.67 2.11
C MET A 235 19.93 -9.52 3.43
N GLY A 236 19.20 -8.42 3.62
CA GLY A 236 18.29 -8.18 4.73
C GLY A 236 16.90 -8.81 4.60
N HIS A 237 16.64 -9.60 3.54
CA HIS A 237 15.31 -10.14 3.20
C HIS A 237 14.23 -9.07 3.03
N VAL A 238 14.61 -7.88 2.56
CA VAL A 238 13.73 -6.74 2.32
C VAL A 238 13.61 -6.52 0.82
N LYS A 239 12.37 -6.33 0.33
CA LYS A 239 12.07 -6.06 -1.08
C LYS A 239 12.43 -4.61 -1.46
N VAL A 240 12.68 -4.39 -2.77
CA VAL A 240 12.97 -3.06 -3.33
C VAL A 240 11.88 -2.65 -4.31
N ALA A 241 11.34 -1.45 -4.12
CA ALA A 241 10.38 -0.77 -4.99
C ALA A 241 11.07 0.40 -5.69
N ALA A 242 11.08 0.42 -7.03
CA ALA A 242 11.73 1.46 -7.81
C ALA A 242 10.73 2.35 -8.55
N HIS A 243 10.70 3.65 -8.22
CA HIS A 243 10.09 4.67 -9.07
C HIS A 243 10.92 4.83 -10.34
N ALA A 244 10.34 4.59 -11.50
CA ALA A 244 11.02 4.74 -12.78
C ALA A 244 10.01 5.12 -13.88
N GLU A 245 10.17 6.31 -14.43
CA GLU A 245 9.27 6.87 -15.43
C GLU A 245 9.75 6.62 -16.86
N ASN A 246 11.05 6.84 -17.11
CA ASN A 246 11.63 6.70 -18.45
C ASN A 246 12.24 5.32 -18.68
N ILE A 247 12.34 4.92 -19.95
CA ILE A 247 12.79 3.58 -20.33
C ILE A 247 14.21 3.23 -19.84
N ARG A 248 15.11 4.20 -19.70
CA ARG A 248 16.48 3.93 -19.24
C ARG A 248 16.49 3.58 -17.75
N SER A 249 15.79 4.38 -16.92
CA SER A 249 15.64 4.09 -15.49
C SER A 249 14.87 2.80 -15.24
N ILE A 250 13.85 2.50 -16.08
CA ILE A 250 13.12 1.22 -16.06
C ILE A 250 14.11 0.07 -16.26
N ARG A 251 14.89 0.09 -17.35
CA ARG A 251 15.84 -0.99 -17.65
C ARG A 251 16.91 -1.15 -16.60
N SER A 252 17.49 -0.04 -16.11
CA SER A 252 18.49 -0.09 -15.03
C SER A 252 17.91 -0.67 -13.73
N SER A 253 16.68 -0.33 -13.37
CA SER A 253 15.99 -0.90 -12.21
C SER A 253 15.74 -2.40 -12.36
N LEU A 254 15.26 -2.82 -13.53
CA LEU A 254 15.02 -4.24 -13.83
C LEU A 254 16.33 -5.04 -13.83
N GLU A 255 17.40 -4.51 -14.44
CA GLU A 255 18.72 -5.15 -14.47
C GLU A 255 19.35 -5.24 -13.07
N ALA A 256 19.10 -4.27 -12.21
CA ALA A 256 19.53 -4.32 -10.81
C ALA A 256 18.79 -5.37 -9.98
N GLY A 257 17.59 -5.81 -10.42
CA GLY A 257 16.82 -6.87 -9.77
C GLY A 257 15.81 -6.39 -8.73
N VAL A 258 15.16 -5.24 -8.96
CA VAL A 258 14.08 -4.75 -8.08
C VAL A 258 12.89 -5.70 -8.06
N ASP A 259 12.11 -5.71 -6.98
CA ASP A 259 10.95 -6.58 -6.80
C ASP A 259 9.68 -5.98 -7.39
N SER A 260 9.56 -4.65 -7.40
CA SER A 260 8.46 -3.95 -8.06
C SER A 260 8.93 -2.69 -8.78
N LEU A 261 8.27 -2.43 -9.90
CA LEU A 261 8.42 -1.22 -10.71
C LEU A 261 7.19 -0.34 -10.49
N GLU A 262 7.42 0.84 -9.96
CA GLU A 262 6.37 1.83 -9.71
C GLU A 262 6.24 2.74 -10.93
N HIS A 263 5.03 3.04 -11.35
CA HIS A 263 4.64 3.83 -12.51
C HIS A 263 4.98 3.18 -13.86
N GLY A 264 6.25 3.05 -14.22
CA GLY A 264 6.69 2.39 -15.46
C GLY A 264 6.20 3.08 -16.73
N SER A 265 6.22 4.43 -16.79
CA SER A 265 5.49 5.23 -17.77
C SER A 265 5.99 5.12 -19.21
N GLU A 266 7.23 4.66 -19.44
CA GLU A 266 7.79 4.41 -20.78
C GLU A 266 8.21 2.95 -20.97
N LEU A 267 7.40 1.99 -20.46
CA LEU A 267 7.67 0.57 -20.63
C LEU A 267 7.65 0.18 -22.12
N ASP A 268 8.67 -0.55 -22.57
CA ASP A 268 8.69 -1.17 -23.88
C ASP A 268 8.50 -2.70 -23.80
N GLN A 269 8.32 -3.34 -24.96
CA GLN A 269 8.08 -4.79 -25.01
C GLN A 269 9.18 -5.61 -24.36
N ALA A 270 10.45 -5.25 -24.57
CA ALA A 270 11.58 -5.98 -24.01
C ALA A 270 11.60 -5.90 -22.48
N ALA A 271 11.29 -4.74 -21.91
CA ALA A 271 11.18 -4.55 -20.47
C ALA A 271 9.97 -5.29 -19.89
N ALA A 272 8.81 -5.26 -20.59
CA ALA A 272 7.63 -6.02 -20.18
C ALA A 272 7.88 -7.54 -20.18
N ASP A 273 8.53 -8.07 -21.21
CA ASP A 273 8.91 -9.49 -21.30
C ASP A 273 9.89 -9.87 -20.18
N PHE A 274 10.84 -8.98 -19.87
CA PHE A 274 11.78 -9.17 -18.77
C PHE A 274 11.05 -9.22 -17.42
N MET A 275 10.16 -8.27 -17.14
CA MET A 275 9.36 -8.24 -15.91
C MET A 275 8.58 -9.55 -15.74
N LYS A 276 7.89 -10.00 -16.80
CA LYS A 276 7.12 -11.25 -16.77
C LYS A 276 7.99 -12.46 -16.48
N SER A 277 9.15 -12.57 -17.15
CA SER A 277 10.04 -13.73 -17.00
C SER A 277 10.75 -13.79 -15.65
N HIS A 278 10.91 -12.64 -14.96
CA HIS A 278 11.55 -12.53 -13.65
C HIS A 278 10.55 -12.31 -12.50
N ASN A 279 9.23 -12.35 -12.78
CA ASN A 279 8.16 -12.12 -11.80
C ASN A 279 8.26 -10.76 -11.09
N ILE A 280 8.76 -9.73 -11.78
CA ILE A 280 8.78 -8.36 -11.25
C ILE A 280 7.37 -7.77 -11.37
N VAL A 281 6.84 -7.25 -10.28
CA VAL A 281 5.47 -6.72 -10.22
C VAL A 281 5.45 -5.28 -10.70
N MET A 282 4.48 -4.91 -11.55
CA MET A 282 4.18 -3.51 -11.87
C MET A 282 3.16 -2.94 -10.89
N VAL A 283 3.40 -1.75 -10.38
CA VAL A 283 2.43 -0.95 -9.63
C VAL A 283 2.20 0.34 -10.43
N PRO A 284 1.21 0.38 -11.32
CA PRO A 284 1.15 1.37 -12.39
C PRO A 284 0.65 2.75 -11.93
N THR A 285 -0.13 2.84 -10.86
CA THR A 285 -0.68 4.10 -10.33
C THR A 285 -1.43 4.93 -11.39
N VAL A 286 -2.27 4.26 -12.19
CA VAL A 286 -2.95 4.90 -13.33
C VAL A 286 -3.96 5.97 -12.91
N PHE A 287 -4.54 5.83 -11.72
CA PHE A 287 -5.54 6.76 -11.22
C PHE A 287 -4.94 8.15 -10.95
N VAL A 288 -3.79 8.25 -10.28
CA VAL A 288 -3.18 9.55 -9.96
C VAL A 288 -2.83 10.33 -11.21
N VAL A 289 -2.42 9.65 -12.29
CA VAL A 289 -2.15 10.28 -13.59
C VAL A 289 -3.45 10.74 -14.25
N ASP A 290 -4.48 9.88 -14.30
CA ASP A 290 -5.79 10.19 -14.89
C ASP A 290 -6.48 11.37 -14.20
N GLU A 291 -6.50 11.33 -12.86
CA GLU A 291 -7.08 12.41 -12.04
C GLU A 291 -6.32 13.73 -12.19
N SER A 292 -4.99 13.67 -12.17
CA SER A 292 -4.14 14.86 -12.29
C SER A 292 -4.29 15.54 -13.65
N VAL A 293 -4.42 14.77 -14.73
CA VAL A 293 -4.71 15.32 -16.08
C VAL A 293 -6.08 15.94 -16.11
N ALA A 294 -7.10 15.30 -15.53
CA ALA A 294 -8.48 15.78 -15.55
C ALA A 294 -8.72 16.97 -14.61
N ASN A 295 -8.10 16.99 -13.46
CA ASN A 295 -8.44 17.89 -12.35
C ASN A 295 -7.26 18.72 -11.81
N GLY A 296 -6.06 18.64 -12.38
CA GLY A 296 -4.85 19.28 -11.84
C GLY A 296 -4.99 20.79 -11.59
N GLN A 297 -5.73 21.52 -12.45
CA GLN A 297 -6.04 22.94 -12.22
C GLN A 297 -6.94 23.15 -10.99
N LYS A 298 -7.96 22.30 -10.80
CA LYS A 298 -8.86 22.38 -9.63
C LYS A 298 -8.13 21.98 -8.34
N MET A 299 -7.13 21.10 -8.45
CA MET A 299 -6.24 20.69 -7.36
C MET A 299 -5.18 21.73 -7.05
N HIS A 300 -5.17 22.85 -7.78
CA HIS A 300 -4.20 23.94 -7.65
C HIS A 300 -2.74 23.50 -7.85
N PHE A 301 -2.51 22.51 -8.72
CA PHE A 301 -1.15 22.12 -9.06
C PHE A 301 -0.41 23.26 -9.77
N PRO A 302 0.90 23.43 -9.49
CA PRO A 302 1.74 24.35 -10.24
C PRO A 302 1.74 24.02 -11.74
N GLU A 303 1.90 25.01 -12.60
CA GLU A 303 1.85 24.84 -14.07
C GLU A 303 2.89 23.82 -14.58
N TYR A 304 4.07 23.76 -13.96
CA TYR A 304 5.10 22.78 -14.34
C TYR A 304 4.63 21.34 -14.08
N VAL A 305 3.87 21.09 -13.01
CA VAL A 305 3.30 19.76 -12.71
C VAL A 305 2.28 19.40 -13.78
N ILE A 306 1.35 20.31 -14.11
CA ILE A 306 0.33 20.08 -15.15
C ILE A 306 0.99 19.80 -16.50
N THR A 307 2.05 20.52 -16.83
CA THR A 307 2.81 20.31 -18.06
C THR A 307 3.47 18.93 -18.09
N LYS A 308 4.17 18.55 -17.03
CA LYS A 308 4.86 17.25 -16.93
C LYS A 308 3.87 16.08 -16.96
N ILE A 309 2.79 16.12 -16.16
CA ILE A 309 1.82 15.03 -16.09
C ILE A 309 1.06 14.84 -17.42
N THR A 310 0.71 15.95 -18.11
CA THR A 310 0.08 15.90 -19.41
C THR A 310 0.99 15.29 -20.49
N ALA A 311 2.29 15.54 -20.39
CA ALA A 311 3.26 14.91 -21.29
C ALA A 311 3.41 13.42 -20.95
N LEU A 312 3.56 13.07 -19.69
CA LEU A 312 3.73 11.71 -19.20
C LEU A 312 2.55 10.79 -19.54
N ALA A 313 1.34 11.28 -19.41
CA ALA A 313 0.11 10.51 -19.69
C ALA A 313 0.08 9.91 -21.10
N LYS A 314 0.79 10.51 -22.07
CA LYS A 314 0.86 10.02 -23.45
C LYS A 314 1.56 8.67 -23.61
N THR A 315 2.44 8.34 -22.68
CA THR A 315 3.18 7.07 -22.64
C THR A 315 2.70 6.18 -21.51
N HIS A 316 2.27 6.72 -20.38
CA HIS A 316 1.88 6.00 -19.19
C HIS A 316 0.74 5.01 -19.42
N PHE A 317 -0.39 5.46 -19.99
CA PHE A 317 -1.52 4.55 -20.25
C PHE A 317 -1.20 3.48 -21.30
N PRO A 318 -0.52 3.77 -22.44
CA PRO A 318 0.00 2.74 -23.32
C PRO A 318 0.94 1.74 -22.65
N SER A 319 1.82 2.19 -21.72
CA SER A 319 2.72 1.31 -20.94
C SER A 319 1.94 0.34 -20.05
N PHE A 320 0.92 0.84 -19.33
CA PHE A 320 0.03 -0.01 -18.55
C PHE A 320 -0.66 -1.07 -19.42
N GLN A 321 -1.22 -0.66 -20.58
CA GLN A 321 -1.87 -1.59 -21.50
C GLN A 321 -0.88 -2.62 -22.07
N LEU A 322 0.35 -2.21 -22.36
CA LEU A 322 1.41 -3.12 -22.80
C LEU A 322 1.73 -4.16 -21.73
N ALA A 323 1.93 -3.73 -20.47
CA ALA A 323 2.16 -4.63 -19.34
C ALA A 323 1.03 -5.65 -19.18
N LEU A 324 -0.23 -5.17 -19.22
CA LEU A 324 -1.43 -6.00 -19.13
C LEU A 324 -1.49 -7.04 -20.25
N HIS A 325 -1.30 -6.64 -21.50
CA HIS A 325 -1.35 -7.54 -22.67
C HIS A 325 -0.18 -8.53 -22.70
N THR A 326 1.00 -8.14 -22.21
CA THR A 326 2.15 -9.04 -22.11
C THR A 326 1.95 -10.06 -20.98
N GLY A 327 1.08 -9.77 -20.01
CA GLY A 327 0.81 -10.61 -18.84
C GLY A 327 1.83 -10.40 -17.73
N VAL A 328 2.31 -9.17 -17.57
CA VAL A 328 3.05 -8.74 -16.38
C VAL A 328 2.11 -8.80 -15.17
N THR A 329 2.61 -9.24 -14.03
CA THR A 329 1.83 -9.21 -12.77
C THR A 329 1.64 -7.76 -12.33
N ILE A 330 0.38 -7.34 -12.11
CA ILE A 330 0.04 -5.97 -11.74
C ILE A 330 -0.59 -5.97 -10.34
N ALA A 331 -0.11 -5.08 -9.47
CA ALA A 331 -0.69 -4.80 -8.16
C ALA A 331 -1.22 -3.36 -8.13
N ALA A 332 -2.41 -3.16 -7.58
CA ALA A 332 -3.01 -1.83 -7.49
C ALA A 332 -2.32 -0.98 -6.42
N GLY A 333 -1.93 0.24 -6.79
CA GLY A 333 -1.35 1.24 -5.90
C GLY A 333 -1.89 2.62 -6.26
N SER A 334 -2.46 3.34 -5.28
CA SER A 334 -3.17 4.59 -5.55
C SER A 334 -2.25 5.80 -5.73
N ASP A 335 -1.05 5.76 -5.19
CA ASP A 335 -0.12 6.89 -5.07
C ASP A 335 -0.74 8.12 -4.38
N HIS A 336 -1.65 7.88 -3.44
CA HIS A 336 -2.39 8.89 -2.69
C HIS A 336 -2.06 8.87 -1.20
N SER A 337 -2.44 9.94 -0.49
CA SER A 337 -2.13 10.12 0.93
C SER A 337 -3.29 9.82 1.87
N TYR A 338 -4.42 9.37 1.35
CA TYR A 338 -5.64 9.09 2.13
C TYR A 338 -6.14 10.28 2.96
N ALA A 339 -5.86 11.50 2.54
CA ALA A 339 -6.57 12.65 3.08
C ALA A 339 -8.07 12.54 2.70
N PRO A 340 -9.02 12.91 3.59
CA PRO A 340 -10.43 12.89 3.24
C PRO A 340 -10.72 13.67 1.94
N GLY A 341 -11.40 13.03 0.99
CA GLY A 341 -11.69 13.61 -0.33
C GLY A 341 -10.63 13.36 -1.41
N THR A 342 -9.54 12.66 -1.09
CA THR A 342 -8.57 12.18 -2.09
C THR A 342 -8.90 10.77 -2.56
N GLY A 343 -8.24 10.32 -3.64
CA GLY A 343 -8.39 8.98 -4.17
C GLY A 343 -7.91 7.87 -3.23
N THR A 344 -8.30 6.66 -3.55
CA THR A 344 -7.97 5.44 -2.82
C THR A 344 -7.66 4.31 -3.81
N VAL A 345 -7.18 3.17 -3.34
CA VAL A 345 -6.97 1.98 -4.19
C VAL A 345 -8.24 1.52 -4.92
N ARG A 346 -9.44 1.87 -4.45
CA ARG A 346 -10.70 1.60 -5.18
C ARG A 346 -10.76 2.40 -6.48
N ASP A 347 -10.29 3.64 -6.43
CA ASP A 347 -10.24 4.51 -7.61
C ASP A 347 -9.18 4.02 -8.59
N GLU A 348 -8.06 3.48 -8.09
CA GLU A 348 -7.06 2.79 -8.92
C GLU A 348 -7.68 1.57 -9.62
N MET A 349 -8.32 0.66 -8.90
CA MET A 349 -8.99 -0.52 -9.50
C MET A 349 -10.05 -0.14 -10.55
N ILE A 350 -10.82 0.93 -10.32
CA ILE A 350 -11.80 1.44 -11.28
C ILE A 350 -11.09 1.97 -12.53
N THR A 351 -9.98 2.67 -12.34
CA THR A 351 -9.19 3.25 -13.44
C THR A 351 -8.44 2.17 -14.22
N GLU A 352 -7.93 1.12 -13.57
CA GLU A 352 -7.37 -0.06 -14.23
C GLU A 352 -8.40 -0.69 -15.20
N VAL A 353 -9.69 -0.78 -14.79
CA VAL A 353 -10.76 -1.27 -15.66
C VAL A 353 -11.02 -0.29 -16.81
N LYS A 354 -11.02 1.03 -16.57
CA LYS A 354 -11.14 2.05 -17.62
C LYS A 354 -10.07 1.88 -18.70
N TYR A 355 -8.87 1.45 -18.34
CA TYR A 355 -7.74 1.28 -19.26
C TYR A 355 -7.51 -0.15 -19.73
N GLY A 356 -8.42 -1.08 -19.48
CA GLY A 356 -8.46 -2.37 -20.15
C GLY A 356 -8.47 -3.64 -19.31
N MET A 357 -8.34 -3.56 -17.99
CA MET A 357 -8.56 -4.71 -17.12
C MET A 357 -10.03 -5.14 -17.11
N THR A 358 -10.28 -6.41 -16.89
CA THR A 358 -11.60 -6.87 -16.46
C THR A 358 -11.82 -6.51 -14.99
N PRO A 359 -13.08 -6.36 -14.52
CA PRO A 359 -13.35 -6.14 -13.10
C PRO A 359 -12.74 -7.21 -12.18
N GLN A 360 -12.66 -8.46 -12.66
CA GLN A 360 -12.01 -9.54 -11.93
C GLN A 360 -10.51 -9.30 -11.75
N GLN A 361 -9.80 -8.90 -12.83
CA GLN A 361 -8.36 -8.61 -12.76
C GLN A 361 -8.06 -7.45 -11.82
N ALA A 362 -8.88 -6.39 -11.85
CA ALA A 362 -8.74 -5.25 -10.97
C ALA A 362 -9.00 -5.61 -9.49
N LEU A 363 -9.98 -6.48 -9.20
CA LEU A 363 -10.14 -7.00 -7.84
C LEU A 363 -8.95 -7.84 -7.37
N VAL A 364 -8.37 -8.65 -8.26
CA VAL A 364 -7.15 -9.43 -7.97
C VAL A 364 -5.98 -8.49 -7.70
N SER A 365 -5.79 -7.43 -8.50
CA SER A 365 -4.70 -6.45 -8.32
C SER A 365 -4.77 -5.76 -6.96
N GLY A 366 -5.96 -5.27 -6.54
CA GLY A 366 -6.18 -4.54 -5.29
C GLY A 366 -6.47 -5.41 -4.06
N THR A 367 -6.34 -6.75 -4.18
CA THR A 367 -6.49 -7.68 -3.05
C THR A 367 -5.31 -8.65 -3.01
N LYS A 368 -5.39 -9.76 -3.75
CA LYS A 368 -4.47 -10.90 -3.69
C LYS A 368 -3.06 -10.55 -4.15
N THR A 369 -2.93 -9.84 -5.29
CA THR A 369 -1.61 -9.49 -5.84
C THR A 369 -0.90 -8.46 -4.96
N SER A 370 -1.60 -7.42 -4.53
CA SER A 370 -1.03 -6.42 -3.62
C SER A 370 -0.64 -7.06 -2.28
N ALA A 371 -1.48 -7.93 -1.69
CA ALA A 371 -1.15 -8.63 -0.45
C ALA A 371 0.13 -9.48 -0.60
N ALA A 372 0.27 -10.23 -1.68
CA ALA A 372 1.45 -11.05 -1.97
C ALA A 372 2.71 -10.19 -2.19
N LEU A 373 2.59 -9.07 -2.94
CA LEU A 373 3.70 -8.13 -3.11
C LEU A 373 4.18 -7.58 -1.77
N LEU A 374 3.27 -7.23 -0.89
CA LEU A 374 3.57 -6.65 0.42
C LEU A 374 4.06 -7.69 1.45
N GLY A 375 3.98 -8.99 1.16
CA GLY A 375 4.28 -10.05 2.13
C GLY A 375 3.22 -10.16 3.23
N LEU A 376 2.01 -9.69 2.98
CA LEU A 376 0.84 -9.78 3.88
C LEU A 376 -0.01 -11.01 3.50
N GLU A 377 0.58 -12.20 3.59
CA GLU A 377 -0.04 -13.46 3.13
C GLU A 377 -1.34 -13.80 3.85
N GLN A 378 -1.57 -13.24 5.04
CA GLN A 378 -2.81 -13.38 5.80
C GLN A 378 -3.98 -12.59 5.20
N LEU A 379 -3.75 -11.72 4.20
CA LEU A 379 -4.75 -10.90 3.50
C LEU A 379 -5.05 -11.41 2.09
N GLY A 380 -5.88 -10.69 1.36
CA GLY A 380 -6.13 -10.83 -0.08
C GLY A 380 -7.16 -11.90 -0.48
N THR A 381 -7.50 -12.84 0.41
CA THR A 381 -8.60 -13.81 0.25
C THR A 381 -9.31 -14.04 1.58
N ILE A 382 -10.56 -14.58 1.53
CA ILE A 382 -11.34 -14.93 2.72
C ILE A 382 -11.33 -16.46 2.84
N GLU A 383 -10.33 -16.99 3.53
CA GLU A 383 -10.12 -18.42 3.70
C GLU A 383 -9.74 -18.75 5.15
N ALA A 384 -9.98 -19.97 5.58
CA ALA A 384 -9.66 -20.40 6.93
C ALA A 384 -8.16 -20.17 7.26
N GLY A 385 -7.90 -19.55 8.41
CA GLY A 385 -6.56 -19.16 8.89
C GLY A 385 -6.14 -17.74 8.54
N LYS A 386 -6.80 -17.08 7.57
CA LYS A 386 -6.52 -15.68 7.20
C LYS A 386 -7.23 -14.70 8.13
N GLU A 387 -6.87 -13.42 8.02
CA GLU A 387 -7.53 -12.35 8.79
C GLU A 387 -9.00 -12.21 8.39
N GLY A 388 -9.82 -11.87 9.37
CA GLY A 388 -11.25 -11.63 9.20
C GLY A 388 -11.53 -10.22 8.67
N ASP A 389 -10.85 -9.84 7.59
CA ASP A 389 -10.88 -8.51 6.98
C ASP A 389 -11.79 -8.52 5.76
N LEU A 390 -13.00 -7.97 5.93
CA LEU A 390 -14.08 -8.04 4.96
C LEU A 390 -14.55 -6.63 4.57
N VAL A 391 -14.87 -6.45 3.29
CA VAL A 391 -15.54 -5.24 2.81
C VAL A 391 -16.86 -5.63 2.14
N ALA A 392 -17.97 -5.03 2.59
CA ALA A 392 -19.28 -5.18 1.95
C ALA A 392 -19.58 -3.97 1.07
N VAL A 393 -19.93 -4.22 -0.18
CA VAL A 393 -20.29 -3.20 -1.17
C VAL A 393 -21.73 -3.41 -1.67
N GLU A 394 -22.39 -2.32 -2.03
CA GLU A 394 -23.68 -2.37 -2.70
C GLU A 394 -23.50 -2.61 -4.21
N GLY A 395 -24.12 -3.67 -4.72
CA GLY A 395 -23.96 -4.10 -6.10
C GLY A 395 -22.95 -5.25 -6.24
N ASP A 396 -22.54 -5.54 -7.46
CA ASP A 396 -21.62 -6.63 -7.79
C ASP A 396 -20.39 -6.11 -8.53
N PRO A 397 -19.23 -6.01 -7.86
CA PRO A 397 -18.03 -5.45 -8.46
C PRO A 397 -17.45 -6.30 -9.60
N LEU A 398 -17.83 -7.57 -9.75
CA LEU A 398 -17.45 -8.39 -10.90
C LEU A 398 -18.26 -8.04 -12.16
N SER A 399 -19.44 -7.45 -12.00
CA SER A 399 -20.30 -7.00 -13.11
C SER A 399 -20.15 -5.52 -13.40
N ASP A 400 -19.95 -4.71 -12.36
CA ASP A 400 -19.73 -3.27 -12.43
C ASP A 400 -18.74 -2.86 -11.34
N ILE A 401 -17.52 -2.55 -11.73
CA ILE A 401 -16.44 -2.18 -10.80
C ILE A 401 -16.79 -0.95 -9.95
N HIS A 402 -17.67 -0.05 -10.41
CA HIS A 402 -18.14 1.11 -9.65
C HIS A 402 -18.95 0.74 -8.39
N ALA A 403 -19.32 -0.54 -8.21
CA ALA A 403 -19.84 -1.01 -6.93
C ALA A 403 -18.85 -0.81 -5.77
N LEU A 404 -17.53 -0.76 -6.04
CA LEU A 404 -16.49 -0.47 -5.05
C LEU A 404 -16.61 0.92 -4.43
N GLU A 405 -17.28 1.87 -5.08
CA GLU A 405 -17.53 3.21 -4.53
C GLU A 405 -18.55 3.19 -3.39
N LYS A 406 -19.36 2.13 -3.31
CA LYS A 406 -20.52 2.02 -2.41
C LYS A 406 -20.22 1.07 -1.24
N VAL A 407 -19.13 1.33 -0.49
CA VAL A 407 -18.80 0.57 0.72
C VAL A 407 -19.89 0.78 1.77
N ARG A 408 -20.45 -0.31 2.32
CA ARG A 408 -21.54 -0.33 3.30
C ARG A 408 -21.10 -0.85 4.66
N ALA A 409 -20.13 -1.75 4.69
CA ALA A 409 -19.54 -2.23 5.93
C ALA A 409 -18.07 -2.58 5.70
N VAL A 410 -17.27 -2.39 6.74
CA VAL A 410 -15.87 -2.83 6.82
C VAL A 410 -15.73 -3.61 8.11
N LEU A 411 -15.18 -4.81 8.02
CA LEU A 411 -14.73 -5.57 9.17
C LEU A 411 -13.20 -5.64 9.11
N PHE A 412 -12.55 -5.34 10.21
CA PHE A 412 -11.11 -5.48 10.39
C PHE A 412 -10.86 -6.42 11.57
N GLN A 413 -10.23 -7.54 11.32
CA GLN A 413 -10.05 -8.62 12.30
C GLN A 413 -11.38 -9.00 13.00
N GLY A 414 -12.45 -9.12 12.20
CA GLY A 414 -13.80 -9.44 12.69
C GLY A 414 -14.45 -8.34 13.53
N ARG A 415 -13.91 -7.13 13.59
CA ARG A 415 -14.51 -5.98 14.29
C ARG A 415 -15.08 -5.00 13.28
N SER A 416 -16.30 -4.52 13.51
CA SER A 416 -16.93 -3.53 12.65
C SER A 416 -16.18 -2.19 12.74
N VAL A 417 -15.84 -1.64 11.58
CA VAL A 417 -15.29 -0.30 11.38
C VAL A 417 -16.39 0.56 10.73
N THR A 418 -16.58 1.78 11.22
CA THR A 418 -17.54 2.70 10.59
C THR A 418 -17.05 3.09 9.20
N PRO A 419 -17.79 2.80 8.12
CA PRO A 419 -17.36 3.16 6.77
C PRO A 419 -17.21 4.67 6.59
N ALA A 420 -16.20 5.09 5.82
CA ALA A 420 -16.04 6.48 5.42
C ALA A 420 -17.16 6.87 4.45
N ASN A 421 -17.93 7.88 4.80
CA ASN A 421 -18.84 8.50 3.84
C ASN A 421 -18.03 9.40 2.90
N ARG A 422 -18.15 9.19 1.57
CA ARG A 422 -17.71 10.21 0.61
C ARG A 422 -18.63 11.43 0.80
N GLN A 423 -18.07 12.52 1.33
CA GLN A 423 -18.73 13.82 1.37
C GLN A 423 -18.58 14.52 0.03
#